data_c6851f44fc1ead4c7349702b1ba63d00
#
_entry.id   c6851f44fc1ead4c7349702b1ba63d00
#
_cell.length_a   1.000
_cell.length_b   1.000
_cell.length_c   1.000
_cell.angle_alpha   90.00
_cell.angle_beta   90.00
_cell.angle_gamma   90.00
#
_symmetry.space_group_name_H-M   'P 1'
#
loop_
_entity.id
_entity.type
_entity.pdbx_description
1 polymer ?
#
loop_
_entity_poly.entity_id
_entity_poly.type
_entity_poly.pdbx_seq_one_letter_code
_entity_poly.pdbx_strand_id
1 'polypeptide(L)'
;MEITERIQNRKDVKAISVRLLGDYKSVNYMEAWNKLDAYCQKHHIDYDCPDAEYINIYHDNPATTPAEACRTDVCIAAPIVEQLQPERDVNIITIYGGRFLVYRYQGPYENLAEVNAKVYGELLPASGEKVKLGSGVLEHCQMFERYLNDPETTAPEELLTEIWIPIE
;
A
#
# COMPACT_ATOMS: atom_id res chain seq x y z
N MET A 1 -2.03 -10.87 -19.03
CA MET A 1 -1.77 -10.04 -17.83
C MET A 1 -0.84 -8.90 -18.21
N GLU A 2 -1.35 -7.70 -18.16
CA GLU A 2 -0.57 -6.52 -18.56
C GLU A 2 0.03 -5.83 -17.34
N ILE A 3 1.36 -5.81 -17.25
CA ILE A 3 2.11 -5.16 -16.19
C ILE A 3 3.12 -4.22 -16.83
N THR A 4 3.06 -2.94 -16.47
CA THR A 4 4.03 -1.94 -16.91
C THR A 4 4.99 -1.58 -15.79
N GLU A 5 6.18 -1.10 -16.14
CA GLU A 5 7.25 -0.80 -15.19
C GLU A 5 7.76 0.63 -15.39
N ARG A 6 8.03 1.32 -14.29
CA ARG A 6 8.71 2.62 -14.32
C ARG A 6 9.50 2.85 -13.04
N ILE A 7 10.46 3.75 -13.09
CA ILE A 7 11.16 4.27 -11.90
C ILE A 7 10.58 5.64 -11.59
N GLN A 8 10.26 5.87 -10.32
CA GLN A 8 9.68 7.13 -9.88
C GLN A 8 10.21 7.51 -8.50
N ASN A 9 10.58 8.78 -8.35
CA ASN A 9 10.87 9.38 -7.05
C ASN A 9 9.59 9.92 -6.43
N ARG A 10 9.49 9.84 -5.11
CA ARG A 10 8.40 10.47 -4.37
C ARG A 10 8.88 11.04 -3.05
N LYS A 11 8.14 12.01 -2.53
CA LYS A 11 8.40 12.61 -1.22
C LYS A 11 7.74 11.80 -0.11
N ASP A 12 8.19 12.00 1.12
CA ASP A 12 7.49 11.50 2.30
C ASP A 12 6.07 12.06 2.34
N VAL A 13 5.13 11.25 2.78
CA VAL A 13 3.74 11.65 2.94
C VAL A 13 3.19 11.11 4.25
N LYS A 14 2.36 11.89 4.93
CA LYS A 14 1.62 11.44 6.12
C LYS A 14 0.35 10.72 5.72
N ALA A 15 0.03 9.67 6.44
CA ALA A 15 -1.16 8.87 6.23
C ALA A 15 -1.86 8.55 7.55
N ILE A 16 -3.18 8.48 7.49
CA ILE A 16 -3.96 7.81 8.54
C ILE A 16 -3.91 6.31 8.25
N SER A 17 -3.83 5.50 9.29
CA SER A 17 -3.56 4.08 9.16
C SER A 17 -4.31 3.25 10.19
N VAL A 18 -4.79 2.08 9.75
CA VAL A 18 -5.31 1.02 10.61
C VAL A 18 -4.47 -0.22 10.40
N ARG A 19 -3.89 -0.76 11.48
CA ARG A 19 -3.07 -1.97 11.42
C ARG A 19 -3.93 -3.22 11.55
N LEU A 20 -3.72 -4.16 10.64
CA LEU A 20 -4.25 -5.50 10.68
C LEU A 20 -3.13 -6.48 11.00
N LEU A 21 -3.42 -7.49 11.82
CA LEU A 21 -2.50 -8.57 12.14
C LEU A 21 -3.10 -9.89 11.68
N GLY A 22 -2.36 -10.64 10.89
CA GLY A 22 -2.78 -11.94 10.39
C GLY A 22 -2.40 -12.21 8.94
N ASP A 23 -2.87 -13.35 8.43
CA ASP A 23 -2.61 -13.79 7.06
C ASP A 23 -3.12 -12.76 6.04
N TYR A 24 -2.26 -12.32 5.15
CA TYR A 24 -2.58 -11.34 4.10
C TYR A 24 -3.77 -11.75 3.22
N LYS A 25 -4.05 -13.05 3.11
CA LYS A 25 -5.17 -13.57 2.31
C LYS A 25 -6.50 -13.57 3.05
N SER A 26 -6.49 -13.53 4.38
CA SER A 26 -7.68 -13.73 5.20
C SER A 26 -8.02 -12.60 6.16
N VAL A 27 -7.14 -11.61 6.36
CA VAL A 27 -7.45 -10.47 7.22
C VAL A 27 -8.61 -9.65 6.66
N ASN A 28 -9.37 -9.04 7.55
CA ASN A 28 -10.56 -8.28 7.17
C ASN A 28 -10.20 -6.85 6.76
N TYR A 29 -9.84 -6.65 5.49
CA TYR A 29 -9.53 -5.33 4.95
C TYR A 29 -10.70 -4.36 5.03
N MET A 30 -11.93 -4.85 4.89
CA MET A 30 -13.13 -4.00 4.98
C MET A 30 -13.30 -3.38 6.37
N GLU A 31 -12.96 -4.11 7.43
CA GLU A 31 -12.99 -3.55 8.78
C GLU A 31 -12.06 -2.35 8.90
N ALA A 32 -10.85 -2.46 8.35
CA ALA A 32 -9.88 -1.37 8.36
C ALA A 32 -10.39 -0.16 7.55
N TRP A 33 -10.91 -0.40 6.35
CA TRP A 33 -11.47 0.68 5.51
C TRP A 33 -12.66 1.36 6.20
N ASN A 34 -13.52 0.61 6.87
CA ASN A 34 -14.66 1.17 7.61
C ASN A 34 -14.19 2.06 8.77
N LYS A 35 -13.13 1.69 9.46
CA LYS A 35 -12.54 2.52 10.53
C LYS A 35 -11.95 3.81 9.98
N LEU A 36 -11.24 3.75 8.86
CA LEU A 36 -10.70 4.93 8.18
C LEU A 36 -11.82 5.85 7.69
N ASP A 37 -12.86 5.26 7.09
CA ASP A 37 -14.02 6.02 6.61
C ASP A 37 -14.72 6.76 7.76
N ALA A 38 -14.97 6.08 8.88
CA ALA A 38 -15.57 6.67 10.06
C ALA A 38 -14.72 7.83 10.62
N TYR A 39 -13.41 7.67 10.64
CA TYR A 39 -12.48 8.72 11.04
C TYR A 39 -12.58 9.93 10.11
N CYS A 40 -12.58 9.70 8.79
CA CYS A 40 -12.71 10.76 7.80
C CYS A 40 -14.05 11.52 7.95
N GLN A 41 -15.15 10.82 8.15
CA GLN A 41 -16.45 11.44 8.36
C GLN A 41 -16.47 12.29 9.63
N LYS A 42 -15.92 11.78 10.72
CA LYS A 42 -15.85 12.49 12.00
C LYS A 42 -15.06 13.80 11.89
N HIS A 43 -13.97 13.80 11.13
CA HIS A 43 -13.09 14.94 10.98
C HIS A 43 -13.34 15.77 9.70
N HIS A 44 -14.42 15.51 9.00
CA HIS A 44 -14.82 16.21 7.77
C HIS A 44 -13.72 16.21 6.70
N ILE A 45 -13.07 15.06 6.52
CA ILE A 45 -12.01 14.89 5.52
C ILE A 45 -12.63 14.39 4.22
N ASP A 46 -12.36 15.11 3.13
CA ASP A 46 -12.71 14.66 1.79
C ASP A 46 -11.61 13.73 1.27
N TYR A 47 -11.87 12.43 1.33
CA TYR A 47 -10.95 11.42 0.82
C TYR A 47 -11.15 11.11 -0.67
N ASP A 48 -12.12 11.73 -1.33
CA ASP A 48 -12.28 11.67 -2.78
C ASP A 48 -11.46 12.75 -3.50
N CYS A 49 -10.67 13.54 -2.75
CA CYS A 49 -9.85 14.57 -3.34
C CYS A 49 -8.75 13.96 -4.23
N PRO A 50 -8.33 14.67 -5.32
CA PRO A 50 -7.32 14.13 -6.25
C PRO A 50 -5.97 13.81 -5.60
N ASP A 51 -5.65 14.44 -4.48
CA ASP A 51 -4.39 14.26 -3.77
C ASP A 51 -4.41 13.10 -2.77
N ALA A 52 -5.57 12.46 -2.56
CA ALA A 52 -5.68 11.31 -1.68
C ALA A 52 -5.14 10.04 -2.35
N GLU A 53 -4.39 9.26 -1.59
CA GLU A 53 -3.88 7.97 -2.03
C GLU A 53 -4.39 6.86 -1.11
N TYR A 54 -4.83 5.76 -1.72
CA TYR A 54 -5.29 4.55 -0.99
C TYR A 54 -4.18 3.52 -1.09
N ILE A 55 -3.62 3.14 0.07
CA ILE A 55 -2.38 2.38 0.14
C ILE A 55 -2.50 1.26 1.18
N ASN A 56 -2.04 0.05 0.81
CA ASN A 56 -1.79 -1.03 1.77
C ASN A 56 -0.28 -1.28 1.86
N ILE A 57 0.26 -1.19 3.07
CA ILE A 57 1.67 -1.48 3.35
C ILE A 57 1.77 -2.88 3.94
N TYR A 58 2.56 -3.73 3.29
CA TYR A 58 2.83 -5.09 3.77
C TYR A 58 4.22 -5.12 4.38
N HIS A 59 4.28 -5.27 5.71
CA HIS A 59 5.53 -5.12 6.48
C HIS A 59 6.38 -6.38 6.53
N ASP A 60 5.80 -7.53 6.25
CA ASP A 60 6.46 -8.82 6.48
C ASP A 60 6.48 -9.67 5.22
N ASN A 61 7.52 -10.49 5.11
CA ASN A 61 7.61 -11.47 4.03
C ASN A 61 6.84 -12.74 4.45
N PRO A 62 5.74 -13.09 3.78
CA PRO A 62 4.94 -14.25 4.16
C PRO A 62 5.66 -15.58 3.96
N ALA A 63 6.78 -15.61 3.21
CA ALA A 63 7.61 -16.81 3.07
C ALA A 63 8.47 -17.07 4.31
N THR A 64 8.75 -16.06 5.14
CA THR A 64 9.65 -16.16 6.30
C THR A 64 8.99 -15.78 7.62
N THR A 65 7.84 -15.10 7.58
CA THR A 65 7.07 -14.69 8.75
C THR A 65 5.82 -15.56 8.87
N PRO A 66 5.51 -16.12 10.06
CA PRO A 66 4.27 -16.86 10.26
C PRO A 66 3.06 -16.02 9.85
N ALA A 67 2.08 -16.64 9.21
CA ALA A 67 0.92 -15.94 8.67
C ALA A 67 0.19 -15.11 9.75
N GLU A 68 0.03 -15.66 10.95
CA GLU A 68 -0.63 -14.98 12.07
C GLU A 68 0.15 -13.78 12.61
N ALA A 69 1.42 -13.66 12.28
CA ALA A 69 2.29 -12.56 12.72
C ALA A 69 2.51 -11.49 11.63
N CYS A 70 1.97 -11.69 10.44
CA CYS A 70 2.09 -10.71 9.35
C CYS A 70 1.29 -9.44 9.66
N ARG A 71 1.88 -8.29 9.33
CA ARG A 71 1.31 -6.97 9.61
C ARG A 71 0.98 -6.25 8.31
N THR A 72 -0.23 -5.70 8.25
CA THR A 72 -0.66 -4.83 7.15
C THR A 72 -1.09 -3.50 7.73
N ASP A 73 -0.66 -2.40 7.15
CA ASP A 73 -1.23 -1.08 7.40
C ASP A 73 -2.10 -0.67 6.22
N VAL A 74 -3.39 -0.48 6.49
CA VAL A 74 -4.34 0.05 5.51
C VAL A 74 -4.39 1.56 5.69
N CYS A 75 -4.09 2.32 4.63
CA CYS A 75 -3.78 3.74 4.75
C CYS A 75 -4.56 4.61 3.77
N ILE A 76 -4.85 5.84 4.21
CA ILE A 76 -5.22 6.95 3.33
C ILE A 76 -4.16 8.03 3.54
N ALA A 77 -3.42 8.36 2.48
CA ALA A 77 -2.42 9.41 2.50
C ALA A 77 -2.97 10.66 1.81
N ALA A 78 -2.82 11.80 2.44
CA ALA A 78 -3.23 13.09 1.89
C ALA A 78 -2.54 14.24 2.63
N PRO A 79 -2.36 15.42 2.00
CA PRO A 79 -1.73 16.57 2.67
C PRO A 79 -2.43 17.00 3.96
N ILE A 80 -3.75 16.87 4.04
CA ILE A 80 -4.53 17.24 5.24
C ILE A 80 -4.12 16.44 6.49
N VAL A 81 -3.54 15.26 6.31
CA VAL A 81 -3.14 14.39 7.44
C VAL A 81 -2.09 15.06 8.33
N GLU A 82 -1.28 15.97 7.81
CA GLU A 82 -0.34 16.77 8.60
C GLU A 82 -1.01 17.51 9.77
N GLN A 83 -2.31 17.82 9.67
CA GLN A 83 -3.08 18.58 10.64
C GLN A 83 -3.92 17.69 11.57
N LEU A 84 -3.85 16.35 11.39
CA LEU A 84 -4.69 15.41 12.11
C LEU A 84 -3.96 14.79 13.30
N GLN A 85 -4.74 14.21 14.21
CA GLN A 85 -4.23 13.53 15.39
C GLN A 85 -4.68 12.07 15.41
N PRO A 86 -3.87 11.16 15.97
CA PRO A 86 -4.26 9.76 16.10
C PRO A 86 -5.43 9.61 17.07
N GLU A 87 -6.22 8.55 16.85
CA GLU A 87 -7.29 8.12 17.75
C GLU A 87 -7.08 6.63 18.09
N ARG A 88 -8.02 6.04 18.85
CA ARG A 88 -7.88 4.68 19.37
C ARG A 88 -7.50 3.64 18.30
N ASP A 89 -8.21 3.63 17.18
CA ASP A 89 -8.01 2.62 16.12
C ASP A 89 -7.31 3.18 14.88
N VAL A 90 -7.00 4.47 14.86
CA VAL A 90 -6.39 5.15 13.72
C VAL A 90 -5.10 5.82 14.13
N ASN A 91 -4.02 5.39 13.52
CA ASN A 91 -2.68 5.94 13.73
C ASN A 91 -2.34 6.98 12.66
N ILE A 92 -1.38 7.83 12.96
CA ILE A 92 -0.75 8.71 11.96
C ILE A 92 0.64 8.17 11.72
N ILE A 93 0.93 7.84 10.46
CA ILE A 93 2.23 7.29 10.06
C ILE A 93 2.85 8.13 8.95
N THR A 94 4.15 7.96 8.74
CA THR A 94 4.86 8.49 7.59
C THR A 94 5.12 7.37 6.59
N ILE A 95 4.69 7.56 5.35
CA ILE A 95 5.11 6.72 4.23
C ILE A 95 6.33 7.39 3.63
N TYR A 96 7.49 6.76 3.82
CA TYR A 96 8.76 7.36 3.40
C TYR A 96 8.90 7.34 1.90
N GLY A 97 9.38 8.46 1.39
CA GLY A 97 9.68 8.63 -0.03
C GLY A 97 11.04 8.09 -0.42
N GLY A 98 11.49 8.48 -1.56
CA GLY A 98 12.76 8.07 -2.16
C GLY A 98 12.56 7.59 -3.59
N ARG A 99 13.46 6.72 -4.04
CA ARG A 99 13.45 6.15 -5.39
C ARG A 99 12.74 4.81 -5.36
N PHE A 100 11.75 4.63 -6.24
CA PHE A 100 10.93 3.42 -6.30
C PHE A 100 10.93 2.83 -7.71
N LEU A 101 10.90 1.51 -7.76
CA LEU A 101 10.50 0.75 -8.93
C LEU A 101 8.99 0.48 -8.79
N VAL A 102 8.22 0.87 -9.80
CA VAL A 102 6.76 0.82 -9.75
C VAL A 102 6.23 -0.08 -10.85
N TYR A 103 5.48 -1.09 -10.46
CA TYR A 103 4.77 -1.97 -11.39
C TYR A 103 3.29 -1.64 -11.36
N ARG A 104 2.71 -1.35 -12.52
CA ARG A 104 1.26 -1.09 -12.66
C ARG A 104 0.60 -2.28 -13.31
N TYR A 105 -0.44 -2.78 -12.67
CA TYR A 105 -1.28 -3.86 -13.13
C TYR A 105 -2.71 -3.36 -13.36
N GLN A 106 -3.32 -3.77 -14.48
CA GLN A 106 -4.74 -3.55 -14.74
C GLN A 106 -5.48 -4.88 -14.73
N GLY A 107 -6.48 -5.00 -13.87
CA GLY A 107 -7.32 -6.18 -13.76
C GLY A 107 -7.89 -6.42 -12.38
N PRO A 108 -8.63 -7.53 -12.20
CA PRO A 108 -9.28 -7.86 -10.93
C PRO A 108 -8.30 -8.05 -9.77
N TYR A 109 -8.74 -7.68 -8.56
CA TYR A 109 -7.95 -7.86 -7.34
C TYR A 109 -7.67 -9.33 -7.01
N GLU A 110 -8.55 -10.24 -7.43
CA GLU A 110 -8.35 -11.68 -7.22
C GLU A 110 -7.05 -12.20 -7.86
N ASN A 111 -6.53 -11.52 -8.86
CA ASN A 111 -5.28 -11.88 -9.53
C ASN A 111 -4.02 -11.28 -8.86
N LEU A 112 -4.18 -10.44 -7.84
CA LEU A 112 -3.03 -9.75 -7.22
C LEU A 112 -2.00 -10.70 -6.60
N ALA A 113 -2.42 -11.85 -6.09
CA ALA A 113 -1.47 -12.85 -5.59
C ALA A 113 -0.53 -13.34 -6.70
N GLU A 114 -1.09 -13.62 -7.89
CA GLU A 114 -0.31 -14.04 -9.06
C GLU A 114 0.56 -12.89 -9.58
N VAL A 115 0.02 -11.67 -9.62
CA VAL A 115 0.77 -10.46 -10.01
C VAL A 115 1.98 -10.27 -9.10
N ASN A 116 1.79 -10.34 -7.79
CA ASN A 116 2.88 -10.22 -6.83
C ASN A 116 3.92 -11.33 -7.03
N ALA A 117 3.49 -12.57 -7.22
CA ALA A 117 4.40 -13.69 -7.49
C ALA A 117 5.27 -13.42 -8.74
N LYS A 118 4.66 -12.89 -9.80
CA LYS A 118 5.39 -12.53 -11.02
C LYS A 118 6.34 -11.35 -10.81
N VAL A 119 5.89 -10.31 -10.11
CA VAL A 119 6.71 -9.14 -9.82
C VAL A 119 7.95 -9.53 -9.02
N TYR A 120 7.77 -10.20 -7.90
CA TYR A 120 8.90 -10.53 -7.01
C TYR A 120 9.76 -11.70 -7.51
N GLY A 121 9.16 -12.65 -8.20
CA GLY A 121 9.87 -13.85 -8.69
C GLY A 121 10.54 -13.68 -10.05
N GLU A 122 10.05 -12.76 -10.88
CA GLU A 122 10.51 -12.64 -12.27
C GLU A 122 10.93 -11.21 -12.64
N LEU A 123 10.00 -10.24 -12.52
CA LEU A 123 10.22 -8.90 -13.06
C LEU A 123 11.25 -8.09 -12.25
N LEU A 124 11.17 -8.15 -10.94
CA LEU A 124 12.09 -7.45 -10.06
C LEU A 124 13.54 -7.97 -10.23
N PRO A 125 13.80 -9.29 -10.20
CA PRO A 125 15.15 -9.80 -10.50
C PRO A 125 15.65 -9.39 -11.89
N ALA A 126 14.77 -9.40 -12.90
CA ALA A 126 15.13 -9.03 -14.26
C ALA A 126 15.43 -7.54 -14.44
N SER A 127 14.91 -6.68 -13.57
CA SER A 127 15.09 -5.23 -13.64
C SER A 127 16.54 -4.79 -13.41
N GLY A 128 17.32 -5.60 -12.69
CA GLY A 128 18.68 -5.24 -12.29
C GLY A 128 18.74 -4.23 -11.15
N GLU A 129 17.60 -3.76 -10.65
CA GLU A 129 17.54 -2.81 -9.54
C GLU A 129 17.71 -3.52 -8.19
N LYS A 130 18.36 -2.83 -7.27
CA LYS A 130 18.60 -3.35 -5.93
C LYS A 130 17.56 -2.79 -4.96
N VAL A 131 16.83 -3.68 -4.31
CA VAL A 131 15.85 -3.31 -3.28
C VAL A 131 16.56 -2.63 -2.13
N LYS A 132 16.05 -1.49 -1.73
CA LYS A 132 16.55 -0.75 -0.57
C LYS A 132 16.06 -1.44 0.69
N LEU A 133 16.96 -2.12 1.37
CA LEU A 133 16.69 -2.69 2.68
C LEU A 133 16.98 -1.62 3.74
N GLY A 134 16.06 -1.44 4.67
CA GLY A 134 16.31 -0.61 5.83
C GLY A 134 17.51 -1.16 6.61
N SER A 135 18.31 -0.29 7.18
CA SER A 135 19.46 -0.66 8.01
C SER A 135 19.00 -1.30 9.33
N GLY A 136 18.37 -2.47 9.22
CA GLY A 136 17.79 -3.18 10.35
C GLY A 136 16.47 -2.63 10.86
N VAL A 137 15.97 -1.57 10.24
CA VAL A 137 14.71 -0.93 10.62
C VAL A 137 13.83 -0.87 9.38
N LEU A 138 12.88 -1.78 9.28
CA LEU A 138 11.92 -1.89 8.18
C LEU A 138 11.09 -0.61 7.96
N GLU A 139 11.05 0.25 8.94
CA GLU A 139 10.32 1.54 8.91
C GLU A 139 10.72 2.45 7.76
N HIS A 140 11.94 2.30 7.23
CA HIS A 140 12.44 3.11 6.13
C HIS A 140 12.42 2.42 4.77
N CYS A 141 11.95 1.17 4.71
CA CYS A 141 11.88 0.37 3.48
C CYS A 141 10.51 -0.25 3.36
N GLN A 142 9.58 0.57 2.95
CA GLN A 142 8.17 0.17 2.88
C GLN A 142 7.78 -0.15 1.44
N MET A 143 7.52 -1.42 1.18
CA MET A 143 6.85 -1.87 -0.04
C MET A 143 5.36 -1.69 0.16
N PHE A 144 4.68 -1.15 -0.83
CA PHE A 144 3.24 -0.94 -0.71
C PHE A 144 2.51 -1.12 -2.04
N GLU A 145 1.23 -1.41 -1.94
CA GLU A 145 0.29 -1.36 -3.05
C GLU A 145 -0.50 -0.06 -2.98
N ARG A 146 -0.69 0.58 -4.13
CA ARG A 146 -1.52 1.76 -4.29
C ARG A 146 -2.66 1.45 -5.24
N TYR A 147 -3.88 1.78 -4.83
CA TYR A 147 -5.11 1.54 -5.59
C TYR A 147 -5.53 2.84 -6.25
N LEU A 148 -5.57 2.88 -7.59
CA LEU A 148 -5.73 4.11 -8.36
C LEU A 148 -7.19 4.48 -8.66
N ASN A 149 -8.10 3.51 -8.58
CA ASN A 149 -9.52 3.72 -8.82
C ASN A 149 -10.37 2.92 -7.84
N ASP A 150 -11.64 3.29 -7.76
CA ASP A 150 -12.57 2.76 -6.78
C ASP A 150 -13.19 1.44 -7.26
N PRO A 151 -13.03 0.34 -6.51
CA PRO A 151 -13.62 -0.95 -6.89
C PRO A 151 -15.15 -0.97 -6.85
N GLU A 152 -15.78 -0.03 -6.15
CA GLU A 152 -17.24 0.06 -6.12
C GLU A 152 -17.83 0.67 -7.39
N THR A 153 -17.05 1.47 -8.11
CA THR A 153 -17.50 2.21 -9.30
C THR A 153 -16.76 1.82 -10.58
N THR A 154 -15.74 0.97 -10.49
CA THR A 154 -14.90 0.56 -11.61
C THR A 154 -15.10 -0.92 -11.91
N ALA A 155 -15.24 -1.28 -13.19
CA ALA A 155 -15.31 -2.68 -13.58
C ALA A 155 -14.02 -3.43 -13.17
N PRO A 156 -14.09 -4.69 -12.71
CA PRO A 156 -12.92 -5.43 -12.25
C PRO A 156 -11.75 -5.44 -13.25
N GLU A 157 -12.04 -5.55 -14.52
CA GLU A 157 -11.03 -5.58 -15.59
C GLU A 157 -10.34 -4.23 -15.81
N GLU A 158 -10.91 -3.16 -15.28
CA GLU A 158 -10.39 -1.80 -15.40
C GLU A 158 -9.72 -1.30 -14.11
N LEU A 159 -9.72 -2.11 -13.04
CA LEU A 159 -9.05 -1.76 -11.80
C LEU A 159 -7.54 -1.60 -12.00
N LEU A 160 -6.99 -0.54 -11.45
CA LEU A 160 -5.56 -0.24 -11.54
C LEU A 160 -4.93 -0.33 -10.16
N THR A 161 -3.91 -1.17 -10.05
CA THR A 161 -3.10 -1.35 -8.83
C THR A 161 -1.64 -1.13 -9.16
N GLU A 162 -0.95 -0.39 -8.32
CA GLU A 162 0.50 -0.22 -8.42
C GLU A 162 1.20 -0.89 -7.26
N ILE A 163 2.30 -1.58 -7.55
CA ILE A 163 3.21 -2.15 -6.56
C ILE A 163 4.45 -1.27 -6.53
N TRP A 164 4.71 -0.67 -5.38
CA TRP A 164 5.82 0.26 -5.16
C TRP A 164 6.91 -0.41 -4.35
N ILE A 165 8.10 -0.55 -4.93
CA ILE A 165 9.25 -1.23 -4.31
C ILE A 165 10.38 -0.21 -4.15
N PRO A 166 10.82 0.09 -2.92
CA PRO A 166 11.93 1.02 -2.71
C PRO A 166 13.23 0.41 -3.23
N ILE A 167 13.99 1.20 -3.96
CA ILE A 167 15.27 0.79 -4.56
C ILE A 167 16.39 1.77 -4.19
N GLU A 168 17.63 1.27 -4.27
CA GLU A 168 18.82 2.10 -4.05
C GLU A 168 19.10 3.10 -5.17
#